data_0fe46a88d312fc25da6c479139bf81db
#
_entry.id   0fe46a88d312fc25da6c479139bf81db
#
_cell.length_a   1.000
_cell.length_b   1.000
_cell.length_c   1.000
_cell.angle_alpha   90.00
_cell.angle_beta   90.00
_cell.angle_gamma   90.00
#
_symmetry.space_group_name_H-M   'P 1'
#
loop_
_entity.id
_entity.type
_entity.pdbx_description
1 polymer ?
#
loop_
_entity_poly.entity_id
_entity_poly.type
_entity_poly.pdbx_seq_one_letter_code
_entity_poly.pdbx_strand_id
1 'polypeptide(L)'
;QFNQIHYDLEATVYDQSHPEILSGDHKWYLNMFRQNCTNGDSKRKKILDFGCGTGFVGSIAIQNGSPYEKFVCVDSSEEMLELARKKLNGTPNVHFFHSLEELNGEKFDIITINSVLHHFPDPAKLLANLEDHLESGGLIIGGHEPNVQFAQNPLARLAARIYKGLGGAVAFPEEMLDKFNQELELGNHTRGFPRVDQEEVQQVVDWHSPTEQDLHTIAQGVGFNGKEFLKKSLTSCDIDIYEEYTTFFCRNSLESSPVFQRILEKGFRSMFAGNLFRYQLTKRN
;
A
#
# COMPACT_ATOMS: atom_id res chain seq x y z
N GLN A 1 14.89 5.11 -6.89
CA GLN A 1 14.85 5.82 -8.19
C GLN A 1 13.89 5.16 -9.18
N PHE A 2 13.95 3.83 -9.42
CA PHE A 2 13.06 3.11 -10.34
C PHE A 2 11.57 3.25 -9.93
N ASN A 3 11.24 2.96 -8.69
CA ASN A 3 9.88 3.10 -8.18
C ASN A 3 9.38 4.55 -8.25
N GLN A 4 10.25 5.52 -7.98
CA GLN A 4 9.89 6.94 -8.07
C GLN A 4 9.48 7.30 -9.50
N ILE A 5 10.30 6.97 -10.50
CA ILE A 5 9.98 7.21 -11.93
C ILE A 5 8.65 6.55 -12.32
N HIS A 6 8.45 5.31 -11.86
CA HIS A 6 7.20 4.60 -12.14
C HIS A 6 5.99 5.33 -11.56
N TYR A 7 6.02 5.68 -10.28
CA TYR A 7 4.90 6.35 -9.62
C TYR A 7 4.67 7.76 -10.12
N ASP A 8 5.72 8.50 -10.49
CA ASP A 8 5.58 9.80 -11.12
C ASP A 8 4.82 9.70 -12.46
N LEU A 9 5.09 8.68 -13.26
CA LEU A 9 4.40 8.43 -14.53
C LEU A 9 2.97 7.90 -14.32
N GLU A 10 2.77 7.00 -13.36
CA GLU A 10 1.47 6.39 -13.09
C GLU A 10 0.51 7.32 -12.34
N ALA A 11 1.02 8.34 -11.67
CA ALA A 11 0.26 9.21 -10.78
C ALA A 11 -1.09 9.67 -11.37
N THR A 12 -1.10 10.09 -12.64
CA THR A 12 -2.31 10.61 -13.30
C THR A 12 -3.41 9.57 -13.54
N VAL A 13 -3.06 8.29 -13.58
CA VAL A 13 -3.99 7.17 -13.84
C VAL A 13 -4.08 6.21 -12.66
N TYR A 14 -3.32 6.44 -11.59
CA TYR A 14 -3.16 5.53 -10.45
C TYR A 14 -4.49 5.07 -9.86
N ASP A 15 -5.38 6.00 -9.53
CA ASP A 15 -6.70 5.70 -8.98
C ASP A 15 -7.58 4.87 -9.95
N GLN A 16 -7.34 4.97 -11.27
CA GLN A 16 -8.06 4.20 -12.30
C GLN A 16 -7.45 2.81 -12.49
N SER A 17 -6.14 2.71 -12.36
CA SER A 17 -5.38 1.45 -12.51
C SER A 17 -5.59 0.50 -11.32
N HIS A 18 -5.93 1.04 -10.15
CA HIS A 18 -6.04 0.31 -8.88
C HIS A 18 -7.46 0.35 -8.25
N PRO A 19 -8.51 -0.09 -8.96
CA PRO A 19 -9.88 -0.08 -8.42
C PRO A 19 -10.06 -1.00 -7.20
N GLU A 20 -9.19 -2.00 -7.03
CA GLU A 20 -9.18 -2.88 -5.86
C GLU A 20 -8.82 -2.16 -4.58
N ILE A 21 -7.92 -1.16 -4.62
CA ILE A 21 -7.60 -0.31 -3.47
C ILE A 21 -8.84 0.48 -3.06
N LEU A 22 -9.49 1.13 -4.04
CA LEU A 22 -10.67 1.96 -3.80
C LEU A 22 -11.86 1.16 -3.20
N SER A 23 -12.04 -0.10 -3.59
CA SER A 23 -13.18 -0.91 -3.15
C SER A 23 -12.90 -1.74 -1.89
N GLY A 24 -11.73 -2.37 -1.83
CA GLY A 24 -11.34 -3.31 -0.76
C GLY A 24 -10.89 -2.59 0.50
N ASP A 25 -9.98 -1.64 0.34
CA ASP A 25 -9.32 -1.00 1.47
C ASP A 25 -10.12 0.18 2.03
N HIS A 26 -10.99 0.81 1.23
CA HIS A 26 -11.84 1.91 1.70
C HIS A 26 -12.61 1.57 2.98
N LYS A 27 -13.31 0.42 3.00
CA LYS A 27 -14.08 -0.01 4.18
C LYS A 27 -13.19 -0.32 5.38
N TRP A 28 -12.00 -0.86 5.12
CA TRP A 28 -11.03 -1.15 6.15
C TRP A 28 -10.60 0.15 6.85
N TYR A 29 -10.05 1.10 6.11
CA TYR A 29 -9.60 2.37 6.69
C TYR A 29 -10.73 3.16 7.32
N LEU A 30 -11.92 3.19 6.69
CA LEU A 30 -13.11 3.82 7.26
C LEU A 30 -13.45 3.24 8.64
N ASN A 31 -13.42 1.92 8.79
CA ASN A 31 -13.70 1.26 10.07
C ASN A 31 -12.59 1.55 11.09
N MET A 32 -11.32 1.51 10.68
CA MET A 32 -10.19 1.80 11.55
C MET A 32 -10.26 3.24 12.09
N PHE A 33 -10.52 4.22 11.26
CA PHE A 33 -10.68 5.61 11.71
C PHE A 33 -11.88 5.80 12.63
N ARG A 34 -13.03 5.17 12.32
CA ARG A 34 -14.21 5.21 13.20
C ARG A 34 -13.95 4.61 14.57
N GLN A 35 -13.23 3.50 14.63
CA GLN A 35 -12.92 2.85 15.90
C GLN A 35 -11.90 3.62 16.72
N ASN A 36 -10.88 4.19 16.10
CA ASN A 36 -9.73 4.74 16.77
C ASN A 36 -9.75 6.27 16.93
N CYS A 37 -10.58 6.99 16.16
CA CYS A 37 -10.69 8.44 16.25
C CYS A 37 -12.00 8.93 16.92
N THR A 38 -13.05 8.09 17.02
CA THR A 38 -14.38 8.54 17.49
C THR A 38 -14.86 7.88 18.77
N ASN A 39 -14.27 6.76 19.20
CA ASN A 39 -14.75 5.98 20.35
C ASN A 39 -14.35 6.62 21.70
N GLY A 40 -15.04 7.67 22.10
CA GLY A 40 -15.01 8.19 23.47
C GLY A 40 -13.77 8.97 23.87
N ASP A 41 -12.77 9.09 23.02
CA ASP A 41 -11.59 9.91 23.26
C ASP A 41 -11.86 11.34 22.76
N SER A 42 -11.87 12.30 23.67
CA SER A 42 -12.03 13.73 23.35
C SER A 42 -10.78 14.34 22.72
N LYS A 43 -9.65 13.64 22.77
CA LYS A 43 -8.38 14.10 22.21
C LYS A 43 -8.35 13.88 20.69
N ARG A 44 -8.19 14.96 19.94
CA ARG A 44 -7.92 14.89 18.51
C ARG A 44 -6.57 14.23 18.27
N LYS A 45 -6.50 13.37 17.27
CA LYS A 45 -5.31 12.58 16.95
C LYS A 45 -4.38 13.31 15.98
N LYS A 46 -3.08 13.15 16.18
CA LYS A 46 -2.08 13.42 15.13
C LYS A 46 -1.92 12.16 14.29
N ILE A 47 -2.10 12.31 12.98
CA ILE A 47 -2.10 11.18 12.04
C ILE A 47 -1.00 11.40 11.01
N LEU A 48 -0.19 10.37 10.77
CA LEU A 48 0.78 10.30 9.69
C LEU A 48 0.30 9.26 8.66
N ASP A 49 0.18 9.66 7.40
CA ASP A 49 -0.05 8.77 6.26
C ASP A 49 1.28 8.66 5.49
N PHE A 50 1.99 7.54 5.70
CA PHE A 50 3.29 7.30 5.09
C PHE A 50 3.16 6.50 3.79
N GLY A 51 3.75 7.00 2.71
CA GLY A 51 3.49 6.54 1.35
C GLY A 51 2.07 6.89 0.95
N CYS A 52 1.67 8.15 1.14
CA CYS A 52 0.28 8.58 0.99
C CYS A 52 -0.23 8.52 -0.47
N GLY A 53 0.68 8.40 -1.46
CA GLY A 53 0.35 8.40 -2.87
C GLY A 53 -0.55 9.58 -3.25
N THR A 54 -1.64 9.31 -3.94
CA THR A 54 -2.65 10.31 -4.33
C THR A 54 -3.54 10.81 -3.17
N GLY A 55 -3.23 10.47 -1.91
CA GLY A 55 -3.99 10.88 -0.73
C GLY A 55 -5.26 10.05 -0.48
N PHE A 56 -5.26 8.79 -0.89
CA PHE A 56 -6.41 7.88 -0.74
C PHE A 56 -6.84 7.71 0.72
N VAL A 57 -5.91 7.30 1.61
CA VAL A 57 -6.20 7.07 3.02
C VAL A 57 -6.62 8.37 3.72
N GLY A 58 -5.89 9.46 3.45
CA GLY A 58 -6.22 10.80 3.94
C GLY A 58 -7.63 11.24 3.56
N SER A 59 -8.04 10.98 2.31
CA SER A 59 -9.39 11.31 1.84
C SER A 59 -10.49 10.58 2.62
N ILE A 60 -10.25 9.31 2.98
CA ILE A 60 -11.19 8.52 3.79
C ILE A 60 -11.33 9.11 5.19
N ALA A 61 -10.20 9.43 5.85
CA ALA A 61 -10.21 10.02 7.18
C ALA A 61 -10.99 11.34 7.21
N ILE A 62 -10.70 12.22 6.26
CA ILE A 62 -11.22 13.59 6.20
C ILE A 62 -12.69 13.61 5.78
N GLN A 63 -13.06 12.94 4.69
CA GLN A 63 -14.45 12.92 4.18
C GLN A 63 -15.44 12.28 5.15
N ASN A 64 -14.98 11.38 6.01
CA ASN A 64 -15.82 10.75 7.03
C ASN A 64 -15.81 11.50 8.38
N GLY A 65 -15.21 12.70 8.43
CA GLY A 65 -15.26 13.56 9.60
C GLY A 65 -14.49 13.01 10.80
N SER A 66 -13.44 12.20 10.56
CA SER A 66 -12.57 11.73 11.64
C SER A 66 -11.90 12.92 12.33
N PRO A 67 -12.06 13.11 13.64
CA PRO A 67 -11.47 14.24 14.34
C PRO A 67 -9.94 14.05 14.42
N TYR A 68 -9.17 14.94 13.81
CA TYR A 68 -7.72 15.00 13.94
C TYR A 68 -7.26 16.39 14.36
N GLU A 69 -6.11 16.46 15.01
CA GLU A 69 -5.39 17.70 15.34
C GLU A 69 -4.53 18.13 14.16
N LYS A 70 -3.78 17.18 13.61
CA LYS A 70 -2.87 17.34 12.49
C LYS A 70 -2.89 16.07 11.64
N PHE A 71 -2.94 16.24 10.31
CA PHE A 71 -2.80 15.15 9.35
C PHE A 71 -1.57 15.40 8.48
N VAL A 72 -0.65 14.47 8.47
CA VAL A 72 0.60 14.57 7.72
C VAL A 72 0.63 13.51 6.64
N CYS A 73 0.84 13.91 5.41
CA CYS A 73 1.05 13.05 4.25
C CYS A 73 2.54 13.04 3.89
N VAL A 74 3.14 11.88 3.77
CA VAL A 74 4.53 11.70 3.32
C VAL A 74 4.57 10.82 2.11
N ASP A 75 5.19 11.29 1.02
CA ASP A 75 5.48 10.50 -0.17
C ASP A 75 6.73 11.03 -0.87
N SER A 76 7.55 10.15 -1.43
CA SER A 76 8.78 10.55 -2.12
C SER A 76 8.55 11.12 -3.52
N SER A 77 7.36 10.89 -4.11
CA SER A 77 6.95 11.40 -5.43
C SER A 77 6.25 12.75 -5.30
N GLU A 78 6.79 13.78 -5.95
CA GLU A 78 6.15 15.10 -5.98
C GLU A 78 4.83 15.06 -6.75
N GLU A 79 4.75 14.28 -7.82
CA GLU A 79 3.55 14.11 -8.64
C GLU A 79 2.40 13.51 -7.82
N MET A 80 2.70 12.50 -7.00
CA MET A 80 1.75 11.92 -6.04
C MET A 80 1.31 12.95 -5.00
N LEU A 81 2.25 13.69 -4.41
CA LEU A 81 1.94 14.74 -3.43
C LEU A 81 1.10 15.87 -4.03
N GLU A 82 1.32 16.25 -5.30
CA GLU A 82 0.47 17.23 -5.98
C GLU A 82 -0.98 16.75 -6.11
N LEU A 83 -1.18 15.47 -6.44
CA LEU A 83 -2.52 14.88 -6.51
C LEU A 83 -3.16 14.81 -5.13
N ALA A 84 -2.40 14.43 -4.10
CA ALA A 84 -2.86 14.43 -2.72
C ALA A 84 -3.25 15.85 -2.27
N ARG A 85 -2.43 16.87 -2.56
CA ARG A 85 -2.76 18.29 -2.28
C ARG A 85 -4.06 18.71 -2.95
N LYS A 86 -4.27 18.33 -4.22
CA LYS A 86 -5.51 18.62 -4.95
C LYS A 86 -6.71 17.92 -4.33
N LYS A 87 -6.57 16.62 -4.00
CA LYS A 87 -7.64 15.79 -3.41
C LYS A 87 -8.04 16.27 -2.02
N LEU A 88 -7.09 16.74 -1.22
CA LEU A 88 -7.28 17.18 0.16
C LEU A 88 -7.36 18.72 0.28
N ASN A 89 -7.50 19.44 -0.84
CA ASN A 89 -7.55 20.88 -0.86
C ASN A 89 -8.68 21.47 0.00
N GLY A 90 -8.40 22.57 0.68
CA GLY A 90 -9.36 23.23 1.58
C GLY A 90 -9.54 22.56 2.93
N THR A 91 -8.81 21.47 3.19
CA THR A 91 -8.86 20.77 4.48
C THR A 91 -7.86 21.37 5.46
N PRO A 92 -8.28 21.82 6.65
CA PRO A 92 -7.37 22.45 7.61
C PRO A 92 -6.40 21.45 8.22
N ASN A 93 -5.21 21.94 8.58
CA ASN A 93 -4.18 21.18 9.32
C ASN A 93 -3.68 19.90 8.60
N VAL A 94 -3.72 19.88 7.25
CA VAL A 94 -3.08 18.86 6.42
C VAL A 94 -1.74 19.39 5.93
N HIS A 95 -0.68 18.59 6.09
CA HIS A 95 0.69 18.94 5.74
C HIS A 95 1.29 17.86 4.86
N PHE A 96 2.22 18.23 3.96
CA PHE A 96 2.81 17.34 2.98
C PHE A 96 4.33 17.45 3.04
N PHE A 97 5.02 16.31 3.09
CA PHE A 97 6.46 16.19 3.17
C PHE A 97 6.96 15.08 2.24
N HIS A 98 8.22 15.13 1.86
CA HIS A 98 8.83 14.12 0.99
C HIS A 98 9.45 12.96 1.78
N SER A 99 9.78 13.18 3.04
CA SER A 99 10.47 12.16 3.84
C SER A 99 10.18 12.28 5.33
N LEU A 100 10.48 11.20 6.08
CA LEU A 100 10.35 11.20 7.55
C LEU A 100 11.32 12.16 8.23
N GLU A 101 12.49 12.41 7.63
CA GLU A 101 13.52 13.31 8.17
C GLU A 101 12.99 14.73 8.33
N GLU A 102 12.10 15.17 7.44
CA GLU A 102 11.48 16.50 7.50
C GLU A 102 10.54 16.67 8.69
N LEU A 103 10.09 15.58 9.29
CA LEU A 103 9.23 15.60 10.47
C LEU A 103 9.97 15.94 11.77
N ASN A 104 11.30 15.98 11.75
CA ASN A 104 12.14 16.37 12.88
C ASN A 104 11.82 15.62 14.20
N GLY A 105 11.48 14.33 14.10
CA GLY A 105 11.16 13.48 15.24
C GLY A 105 9.76 13.72 15.84
N GLU A 106 8.87 14.41 15.12
CA GLU A 106 7.47 14.55 15.56
C GLU A 106 6.83 13.19 15.77
N LYS A 107 5.98 13.08 16.79
CA LYS A 107 5.27 11.86 17.17
C LYS A 107 3.81 11.94 16.76
N PHE A 108 3.23 10.77 16.45
CA PHE A 108 1.88 10.60 15.96
C PHE A 108 1.11 9.57 16.79
N ASP A 109 -0.18 9.81 16.99
CA ASP A 109 -1.08 8.86 17.65
C ASP A 109 -1.41 7.69 16.71
N ILE A 110 -1.49 7.95 15.39
CA ILE A 110 -1.80 6.95 14.37
C ILE A 110 -0.84 7.15 13.19
N ILE A 111 -0.26 6.05 12.73
CA ILE A 111 0.49 5.98 11.46
C ILE A 111 -0.24 5.03 10.52
N THR A 112 -0.59 5.50 9.33
CA THR A 112 -1.13 4.65 8.27
C THR A 112 -0.05 4.34 7.23
N ILE A 113 -0.08 3.11 6.70
CA ILE A 113 0.85 2.64 5.67
C ILE A 113 0.12 1.63 4.76
N ASN A 114 -0.17 2.03 3.53
CA ASN A 114 -0.96 1.22 2.60
C ASN A 114 -0.20 0.96 1.30
N SER A 115 0.06 -0.31 0.98
CA SER A 115 0.76 -0.70 -0.25
C SER A 115 2.18 -0.12 -0.36
N VAL A 116 2.95 -0.15 0.72
CA VAL A 116 4.24 0.54 0.81
C VAL A 116 5.41 -0.36 1.22
N LEU A 117 5.20 -1.28 2.19
CA LEU A 117 6.30 -2.07 2.76
C LEU A 117 7.08 -2.85 1.69
N HIS A 118 6.37 -3.38 0.71
CA HIS A 118 6.97 -4.17 -0.36
C HIS A 118 7.81 -3.35 -1.36
N HIS A 119 7.80 -2.02 -1.27
CA HIS A 119 8.66 -1.15 -2.08
C HIS A 119 10.01 -0.84 -1.42
N PHE A 120 10.20 -1.27 -0.19
CA PHE A 120 11.43 -0.98 0.55
C PHE A 120 12.38 -2.19 0.59
N PRO A 121 13.69 -1.98 0.36
CA PRO A 121 14.68 -3.05 0.45
C PRO A 121 14.75 -3.68 1.84
N ASP A 122 14.51 -2.88 2.88
CA ASP A 122 14.48 -3.32 4.28
C ASP A 122 13.20 -2.82 4.95
N PRO A 123 12.07 -3.52 4.75
CA PRO A 123 10.80 -3.13 5.33
C PRO A 123 10.76 -3.24 6.87
N ALA A 124 11.62 -4.07 7.47
CA ALA A 124 11.73 -4.15 8.92
C ALA A 124 12.38 -2.88 9.49
N LYS A 125 13.41 -2.36 8.84
CA LYS A 125 14.03 -1.08 9.20
C LYS A 125 13.07 0.08 9.01
N LEU A 126 12.26 0.07 7.93
CA LEU A 126 11.22 1.09 7.74
C LEU A 126 10.22 1.07 8.90
N LEU A 127 9.71 -0.10 9.28
CA LEU A 127 8.77 -0.22 10.41
C LEU A 127 9.39 0.28 11.72
N ALA A 128 10.66 -0.02 11.98
CA ALA A 128 11.37 0.50 13.15
C ALA A 128 11.47 2.04 13.12
N ASN A 129 11.79 2.63 11.96
CA ASN A 129 11.81 4.09 11.80
C ASN A 129 10.42 4.71 12.04
N LEU A 130 9.36 4.08 11.54
CA LEU A 130 7.98 4.53 11.79
C LEU A 130 7.60 4.42 13.26
N GLU A 131 8.06 3.38 13.94
CA GLU A 131 7.86 3.23 15.39
C GLU A 131 8.52 4.35 16.19
N ASP A 132 9.66 4.89 15.73
CA ASP A 132 10.29 6.06 16.34
C ASP A 132 9.43 7.31 16.24
N HIS A 133 8.52 7.39 15.27
CA HIS A 133 7.53 8.45 15.12
C HIS A 133 6.18 8.14 15.79
N LEU A 134 6.04 7.03 16.50
CA LEU A 134 4.79 6.63 17.15
C LEU A 134 4.78 7.00 18.63
N GLU A 135 3.70 7.60 19.10
CA GLU A 135 3.45 7.84 20.52
C GLU A 135 3.34 6.50 21.29
N SER A 136 3.57 6.54 22.59
CA SER A 136 3.27 5.41 23.46
C SER A 136 1.77 5.12 23.45
N GLY A 137 1.38 3.86 23.24
CA GLY A 137 -0.02 3.50 22.99
C GLY A 137 -0.56 3.92 21.62
N GLY A 138 0.30 4.44 20.74
CA GLY A 138 -0.07 4.79 19.36
C GLY A 138 -0.25 3.57 18.46
N LEU A 139 -0.87 3.78 17.30
CA LEU A 139 -1.29 2.72 16.38
C LEU A 139 -0.57 2.78 15.04
N ILE A 140 -0.17 1.64 14.51
CA ILE A 140 0.16 1.47 13.09
C ILE A 140 -0.98 0.70 12.42
N ILE A 141 -1.58 1.28 11.38
CA ILE A 141 -2.65 0.66 10.59
C ILE A 141 -2.13 0.49 9.17
N GLY A 142 -1.96 -0.75 8.75
CA GLY A 142 -1.39 -1.05 7.44
C GLY A 142 -2.23 -2.02 6.62
N GLY A 143 -1.99 -2.04 5.32
CA GLY A 143 -2.66 -2.95 4.43
C GLY A 143 -2.10 -2.97 3.01
N HIS A 144 -2.73 -3.80 2.18
CA HIS A 144 -2.37 -4.01 0.78
C HIS A 144 -0.94 -4.54 0.58
N GLU A 145 -0.50 -5.40 1.51
CA GLU A 145 0.83 -6.00 1.43
C GLU A 145 0.76 -7.44 0.92
N PRO A 146 1.67 -7.85 0.01
CA PRO A 146 1.64 -9.18 -0.60
C PRO A 146 1.93 -10.29 0.40
N ASN A 147 1.17 -11.40 0.28
CA ASN A 147 1.29 -12.56 1.15
C ASN A 147 2.07 -13.69 0.47
N VAL A 148 3.21 -14.05 1.04
CA VAL A 148 4.08 -15.11 0.54
C VAL A 148 3.39 -16.48 0.49
N GLN A 149 2.51 -16.78 1.44
CA GLN A 149 1.79 -18.07 1.47
C GLN A 149 0.92 -18.26 0.23
N PHE A 150 0.30 -17.18 -0.26
CA PHE A 150 -0.40 -17.21 -1.55
C PHE A 150 0.59 -17.35 -2.71
N ALA A 151 1.64 -16.53 -2.72
CA ALA A 151 2.61 -16.49 -3.81
C ALA A 151 3.33 -17.84 -4.02
N GLN A 152 3.60 -18.58 -2.95
CA GLN A 152 4.23 -19.90 -2.99
C GLN A 152 3.28 -21.06 -3.30
N ASN A 153 1.95 -20.85 -3.25
CA ASN A 153 0.97 -21.89 -3.51
C ASN A 153 0.62 -21.98 -5.02
N PRO A 154 1.06 -23.03 -5.76
CA PRO A 154 0.81 -23.13 -7.20
C PRO A 154 -0.67 -23.27 -7.55
N LEU A 155 -1.47 -23.92 -6.68
CA LEU A 155 -2.91 -24.08 -6.92
C LEU A 155 -3.64 -22.76 -6.70
N ALA A 156 -3.25 -21.99 -5.68
CA ALA A 156 -3.82 -20.66 -5.46
C ALA A 156 -3.51 -19.72 -6.63
N ARG A 157 -2.27 -19.75 -7.14
CA ARG A 157 -1.88 -18.97 -8.33
C ARG A 157 -2.63 -19.40 -9.59
N LEU A 158 -2.82 -20.71 -9.79
CA LEU A 158 -3.60 -21.21 -10.92
C LEU A 158 -5.05 -20.76 -10.82
N ALA A 159 -5.67 -20.88 -9.66
CA ALA A 159 -7.03 -20.38 -9.41
C ALA A 159 -7.14 -18.87 -9.69
N ALA A 160 -6.16 -18.08 -9.23
CA ALA A 160 -6.10 -16.64 -9.49
C ALA A 160 -5.96 -16.31 -10.97
N ARG A 161 -5.12 -17.07 -11.72
CA ARG A 161 -4.98 -16.89 -13.18
C ARG A 161 -6.28 -17.18 -13.93
N ILE A 162 -6.97 -18.25 -13.59
CA ILE A 162 -8.29 -18.57 -14.17
C ILE A 162 -9.25 -17.40 -13.90
N TYR A 163 -9.20 -16.86 -12.71
CA TYR A 163 -10.07 -15.75 -12.30
C TYR A 163 -9.73 -14.43 -13.02
N LYS A 164 -8.44 -14.08 -13.10
CA LYS A 164 -7.94 -12.92 -13.85
C LYS A 164 -8.29 -13.04 -15.35
N GLY A 165 -8.19 -14.26 -15.93
CA GLY A 165 -8.57 -14.53 -17.31
C GLY A 165 -10.08 -14.30 -17.60
N LEU A 166 -10.94 -14.43 -16.58
CA LEU A 166 -12.36 -14.11 -16.69
C LEU A 166 -12.65 -12.60 -16.51
N GLY A 167 -11.73 -11.86 -15.90
CA GLY A 167 -11.93 -10.46 -15.50
C GLY A 167 -11.20 -9.39 -16.33
N GLY A 168 -10.35 -9.77 -17.27
CA GLY A 168 -9.51 -8.86 -18.05
C GLY A 168 -8.34 -8.27 -17.21
N ALA A 169 -7.12 -8.33 -17.75
CA ALA A 169 -5.99 -7.61 -17.17
C ALA A 169 -6.07 -6.14 -17.59
N VAL A 170 -5.80 -5.22 -16.67
CA VAL A 170 -5.52 -3.83 -17.03
C VAL A 170 -4.11 -3.82 -17.59
N ALA A 171 -3.97 -3.54 -18.88
CA ALA A 171 -2.68 -3.41 -19.50
C ALA A 171 -2.08 -2.03 -19.19
N PHE A 172 -0.80 -1.98 -18.94
CA PHE A 172 -0.07 -0.72 -18.82
C PHE A 172 -0.12 -0.01 -20.19
N PRO A 173 -0.52 1.27 -20.27
CA PRO A 173 -0.63 1.94 -21.56
C PRO A 173 0.73 2.00 -22.27
N GLU A 174 0.76 1.70 -23.58
CA GLU A 174 2.02 1.72 -24.37
C GLU A 174 2.74 3.07 -24.28
N GLU A 175 2.00 4.18 -24.27
CA GLU A 175 2.55 5.52 -24.13
C GLU A 175 3.28 5.71 -22.79
N MET A 176 2.80 5.10 -21.71
CA MET A 176 3.46 5.12 -20.41
C MET A 176 4.71 4.24 -20.40
N LEU A 177 4.67 3.10 -21.07
CA LEU A 177 5.83 2.22 -21.21
C LEU A 177 6.97 2.92 -21.96
N ASP A 178 6.65 3.65 -23.03
CA ASP A 178 7.65 4.42 -23.78
C ASP A 178 8.24 5.56 -22.94
N LYS A 179 7.41 6.30 -22.20
CA LYS A 179 7.89 7.35 -21.27
C LYS A 179 8.77 6.74 -20.18
N PHE A 180 8.36 5.63 -19.63
CA PHE A 180 9.12 4.92 -18.59
C PHE A 180 10.52 4.52 -19.10
N ASN A 181 10.59 3.93 -20.29
CA ASN A 181 11.87 3.58 -20.92
C ASN A 181 12.72 4.82 -21.25
N GLN A 182 12.09 5.92 -21.66
CA GLN A 182 12.81 7.20 -21.91
C GLN A 182 13.41 7.74 -20.60
N GLU A 183 12.66 7.75 -19.51
CA GLU A 183 13.17 8.21 -18.21
C GLU A 183 14.27 7.28 -17.67
N LEU A 184 14.14 5.98 -17.88
CA LEU A 184 15.22 5.04 -17.58
C LEU A 184 16.48 5.33 -18.42
N GLU A 185 16.35 5.64 -19.71
CA GLU A 185 17.45 6.00 -20.57
C GLU A 185 18.10 7.31 -20.15
N LEU A 186 17.31 8.34 -19.80
CA LEU A 186 17.78 9.64 -19.29
C LEU A 186 18.48 9.53 -17.93
N GLY A 187 17.94 8.71 -17.02
CA GLY A 187 18.56 8.42 -15.72
C GLY A 187 19.81 7.54 -15.81
N ASN A 188 20.01 6.88 -16.93
CA ASN A 188 21.01 5.85 -17.16
C ASN A 188 22.37 6.33 -17.63
N HIS A 189 22.64 7.61 -17.71
CA HIS A 189 24.00 8.09 -18.05
C HIS A 189 25.11 7.53 -17.16
N THR A 190 24.76 6.71 -16.15
CA THR A 190 25.72 6.10 -15.22
C THR A 190 25.63 4.58 -15.02
N ARG A 191 24.59 3.85 -15.43
CA ARG A 191 24.42 2.43 -15.04
C ARG A 191 23.81 1.44 -16.05
N GLY A 192 23.46 1.80 -17.27
CA GLY A 192 23.11 0.86 -18.36
C GLY A 192 22.00 -0.14 -18.02
N PHE A 193 20.81 0.30 -17.60
CA PHE A 193 19.67 -0.60 -17.48
C PHE A 193 19.14 -0.98 -18.87
N PRO A 194 18.82 -2.24 -19.13
CA PRO A 194 18.18 -2.63 -20.38
C PRO A 194 16.79 -1.98 -20.48
N ARG A 195 16.34 -1.77 -21.71
CA ARG A 195 14.92 -1.44 -21.96
C ARG A 195 14.06 -2.55 -21.41
N VAL A 196 12.97 -2.19 -20.73
CA VAL A 196 12.02 -3.13 -20.16
C VAL A 196 10.76 -3.18 -21.02
N ASP A 197 10.22 -4.37 -21.22
CA ASP A 197 8.93 -4.56 -21.85
C ASP A 197 7.77 -4.52 -20.82
N GLN A 198 6.55 -4.62 -21.33
CA GLN A 198 5.35 -4.51 -20.48
C GLN A 198 5.28 -5.61 -19.42
N GLU A 199 5.76 -6.81 -19.72
CA GLU A 199 5.75 -7.92 -18.76
C GLU A 199 6.85 -7.73 -17.71
N GLU A 200 8.00 -7.23 -18.13
CA GLU A 200 9.12 -6.91 -17.24
C GLU A 200 8.81 -5.72 -16.32
N VAL A 201 8.18 -4.64 -16.84
CA VAL A 201 7.73 -3.51 -16.00
C VAL A 201 6.76 -4.01 -14.94
N GLN A 202 5.76 -4.78 -15.32
CA GLN A 202 4.78 -5.31 -14.39
C GLN A 202 5.42 -6.24 -13.35
N GLN A 203 6.41 -7.03 -13.74
CA GLN A 203 7.16 -7.87 -12.82
C GLN A 203 8.03 -7.08 -11.86
N VAL A 204 8.64 -6.00 -12.30
CA VAL A 204 9.57 -5.20 -11.48
C VAL A 204 8.82 -4.23 -10.57
N VAL A 205 7.72 -3.67 -11.03
CA VAL A 205 6.91 -2.70 -10.27
C VAL A 205 6.05 -3.37 -9.22
N ASP A 206 5.41 -4.51 -9.55
CA ASP A 206 4.60 -5.29 -8.60
C ASP A 206 5.43 -5.94 -7.48
N TRP A 207 6.77 -5.86 -7.53
CA TRP A 207 7.62 -6.77 -6.80
C TRP A 207 8.74 -6.14 -5.97
N HIS A 208 8.84 -4.87 -5.76
CA HIS A 208 9.83 -4.17 -4.92
C HIS A 208 10.76 -3.20 -5.66
N SER A 209 11.41 -2.34 -4.85
CA SER A 209 12.68 -1.68 -5.22
C SER A 209 13.77 -2.75 -5.32
N PRO A 210 14.14 -3.23 -6.50
CA PRO A 210 15.10 -4.31 -6.56
C PRO A 210 16.50 -3.82 -6.24
N THR A 211 17.11 -4.37 -5.19
CA THR A 211 18.55 -4.52 -5.14
C THR A 211 18.94 -5.73 -6.00
N GLU A 212 20.17 -5.83 -6.49
CA GLU A 212 20.61 -7.01 -7.28
C GLU A 212 20.40 -8.35 -6.53
N GLN A 213 20.43 -8.33 -5.20
CA GLN A 213 20.12 -9.49 -4.36
C GLN A 213 18.64 -9.83 -4.34
N ASP A 214 17.77 -8.82 -4.40
CA ASP A 214 16.33 -9.00 -4.34
C ASP A 214 15.75 -9.55 -5.64
N LEU A 215 16.36 -9.28 -6.81
CA LEU A 215 15.93 -9.85 -8.09
C LEU A 215 15.91 -11.39 -8.06
N HIS A 216 16.87 -12.04 -7.39
CA HIS A 216 16.85 -13.49 -7.20
C HIS A 216 15.76 -13.96 -6.24
N THR A 217 15.43 -13.15 -5.23
CA THR A 217 14.36 -13.43 -4.27
C THR A 217 12.98 -13.19 -4.88
N ILE A 218 12.86 -12.17 -5.71
CA ILE A 218 11.67 -11.82 -6.50
C ILE A 218 11.27 -12.98 -7.42
N ALA A 219 12.22 -13.59 -8.14
CA ALA A 219 11.97 -14.74 -9.01
C ALA A 219 11.40 -15.97 -8.24
N GLN A 220 11.46 -15.97 -6.92
CA GLN A 220 10.94 -17.04 -6.06
C GLN A 220 9.53 -16.77 -5.47
N GLY A 221 8.86 -15.69 -5.89
CA GLY A 221 7.49 -15.39 -5.45
C GLY A 221 7.46 -14.74 -4.09
N VAL A 222 7.80 -13.48 -4.04
CA VAL A 222 7.95 -12.72 -2.80
C VAL A 222 6.62 -12.20 -2.28
N GLY A 223 6.59 -12.01 -1.05
CA GLY A 223 5.59 -11.45 -0.17
C GLY A 223 6.08 -11.68 1.23
N PHE A 224 5.33 -11.20 2.18
CA PHE A 224 5.65 -11.38 3.59
C PHE A 224 4.93 -12.61 4.14
N ASN A 225 5.59 -13.36 5.04
CA ASN A 225 4.85 -14.14 6.01
C ASN A 225 4.30 -13.14 7.06
N GLY A 226 3.19 -12.48 6.70
CA GLY A 226 2.77 -11.22 7.27
C GLY A 226 2.78 -11.18 8.79
N LYS A 227 2.12 -12.13 9.45
CA LYS A 227 2.05 -12.15 10.92
C LYS A 227 3.41 -12.41 11.58
N GLU A 228 4.23 -13.29 11.02
CA GLU A 228 5.57 -13.57 11.52
C GLU A 228 6.52 -12.42 11.28
N PHE A 229 6.45 -11.82 10.08
CA PHE A 229 7.21 -10.64 9.73
C PHE A 229 6.94 -9.47 10.69
N LEU A 230 5.67 -9.13 10.91
CA LEU A 230 5.29 -8.05 11.82
C LEU A 230 5.80 -8.29 13.25
N LYS A 231 5.67 -9.53 13.77
CA LYS A 231 6.17 -9.89 15.11
C LYS A 231 7.68 -9.75 15.26
N LYS A 232 8.43 -10.05 14.19
CA LYS A 232 9.90 -9.94 14.19
C LYS A 232 10.37 -8.50 14.03
N SER A 233 9.66 -7.72 13.21
CA SER A 233 10.03 -6.34 12.88
C SER A 233 9.72 -5.35 14.00
N LEU A 234 8.62 -5.56 14.74
CA LEU A 234 8.13 -4.64 15.78
C LEU A 234 7.90 -5.40 17.08
N THR A 235 9.00 -5.59 17.84
CA THR A 235 8.95 -6.34 19.12
C THR A 235 8.30 -5.57 20.26
N SER A 236 8.16 -4.25 20.14
CA SER A 236 7.50 -3.37 21.11
C SER A 236 6.02 -3.13 20.84
N CYS A 237 5.50 -3.66 19.73
CA CYS A 237 4.09 -3.57 19.38
C CYS A 237 3.37 -4.90 19.57
N ASP A 238 2.07 -4.81 19.88
CA ASP A 238 1.15 -5.92 19.87
C ASP A 238 0.33 -5.93 18.58
N ILE A 239 0.06 -7.11 18.03
CA ILE A 239 -0.80 -7.25 16.85
C ILE A 239 -2.24 -7.37 17.31
N ASP A 240 -3.04 -6.32 17.18
CA ASP A 240 -4.44 -6.33 17.56
C ASP A 240 -5.31 -6.98 16.50
N ILE A 241 -5.06 -6.64 15.24
CA ILE A 241 -5.79 -7.15 14.09
C ILE A 241 -4.79 -7.63 13.04
N TYR A 242 -5.06 -8.80 12.49
CA TYR A 242 -4.39 -9.33 11.31
C TYR A 242 -5.41 -10.05 10.45
N GLU A 243 -5.55 -9.63 9.22
CA GLU A 243 -6.50 -10.20 8.27
C GLU A 243 -5.84 -10.40 6.90
N GLU A 244 -5.98 -11.59 6.36
CA GLU A 244 -5.64 -11.85 4.96
C GLU A 244 -6.91 -11.71 4.12
N TYR A 245 -6.78 -11.18 2.91
CA TYR A 245 -7.90 -10.98 1.99
C TYR A 245 -7.48 -11.16 0.55
N THR A 246 -8.44 -11.13 -0.37
CA THR A 246 -8.17 -11.24 -1.80
C THR A 246 -8.75 -10.03 -2.55
N THR A 247 -8.04 -9.63 -3.61
CA THR A 247 -8.49 -8.55 -4.50
C THR A 247 -9.08 -9.07 -5.81
N PHE A 248 -9.03 -10.38 -6.05
CA PHE A 248 -9.47 -10.96 -7.32
C PHE A 248 -10.96 -10.71 -7.62
N PHE A 249 -11.77 -10.56 -6.59
CA PHE A 249 -13.22 -10.40 -6.68
C PHE A 249 -13.67 -8.94 -6.63
N CYS A 250 -12.73 -8.01 -6.53
CA CYS A 250 -13.01 -6.58 -6.44
C CYS A 250 -13.04 -5.87 -7.80
N ARG A 251 -12.56 -6.50 -8.88
CA ARG A 251 -12.52 -5.88 -10.21
C ARG A 251 -13.92 -5.88 -10.86
N ASN A 252 -14.30 -4.73 -11.39
CA ASN A 252 -15.62 -4.41 -11.94
C ASN A 252 -16.04 -5.20 -13.20
N SER A 253 -15.24 -6.12 -13.70
CA SER A 253 -15.51 -6.87 -14.92
C SER A 253 -16.58 -7.95 -14.77
N LEU A 254 -16.89 -8.33 -13.53
CA LEU A 254 -18.09 -9.11 -13.25
C LEU A 254 -19.12 -8.14 -12.67
N GLU A 255 -20.15 -7.78 -13.43
CA GLU A 255 -21.37 -7.10 -12.95
C GLU A 255 -22.12 -7.96 -11.90
N SER A 256 -21.38 -8.76 -11.16
CA SER A 256 -21.91 -9.69 -10.17
C SER A 256 -22.24 -8.93 -8.89
N SER A 257 -23.35 -9.32 -8.29
CA SER A 257 -23.79 -8.71 -7.04
C SER A 257 -22.70 -8.80 -5.97
N PRO A 258 -22.59 -7.80 -5.06
CA PRO A 258 -21.64 -7.85 -3.94
C PRO A 258 -21.77 -9.10 -3.06
N VAL A 259 -22.94 -9.73 -3.07
CA VAL A 259 -23.20 -11.00 -2.35
C VAL A 259 -22.47 -12.16 -3.02
N PHE A 260 -22.50 -12.23 -4.35
CA PHE A 260 -21.82 -13.29 -5.10
C PHE A 260 -20.30 -13.17 -4.96
N GLN A 261 -19.76 -11.96 -5.03
CA GLN A 261 -18.32 -11.71 -4.78
C GLN A 261 -17.90 -12.21 -3.39
N ARG A 262 -18.68 -11.92 -2.35
CA ARG A 262 -18.43 -12.41 -0.98
C ARG A 262 -18.44 -13.94 -0.87
N ILE A 263 -19.38 -14.60 -1.59
CA ILE A 263 -19.44 -16.07 -1.59
C ILE A 263 -18.20 -16.66 -2.24
N LEU A 264 -17.77 -16.10 -3.37
CA LEU A 264 -16.55 -16.53 -4.07
C LEU A 264 -15.31 -16.30 -3.22
N GLU A 265 -15.18 -15.13 -2.61
CA GLU A 265 -14.08 -14.81 -1.71
C GLU A 265 -14.04 -15.77 -0.53
N LYS A 266 -15.17 -15.99 0.14
CA LYS A 266 -15.27 -16.93 1.26
C LYS A 266 -14.91 -18.35 0.84
N GLY A 267 -15.37 -18.80 -0.34
CA GLY A 267 -15.02 -20.10 -0.89
C GLY A 267 -13.53 -20.23 -1.17
N PHE A 268 -12.92 -19.23 -1.81
CA PHE A 268 -11.48 -19.18 -2.05
C PHE A 268 -10.68 -19.20 -0.75
N ARG A 269 -11.03 -18.34 0.20
CA ARG A 269 -10.38 -18.21 1.51
C ARG A 269 -10.50 -19.45 2.41
N SER A 270 -11.49 -20.29 2.18
CA SER A 270 -11.60 -21.57 2.87
C SER A 270 -10.56 -22.62 2.42
N MET A 271 -9.97 -22.42 1.24
CA MET A 271 -9.01 -23.35 0.63
C MET A 271 -7.59 -22.77 0.57
N PHE A 272 -7.46 -21.46 0.45
CA PHE A 272 -6.19 -20.78 0.17
C PHE A 272 -6.00 -19.56 1.04
N ALA A 273 -4.74 -19.18 1.29
CA ALA A 273 -4.37 -17.91 1.87
C ALA A 273 -4.82 -16.75 0.95
N GLY A 274 -5.08 -15.58 1.52
CA GLY A 274 -5.30 -14.35 0.75
C GLY A 274 -4.03 -13.94 0.02
N ASN A 275 -4.17 -13.25 -1.11
CA ASN A 275 -3.01 -12.70 -1.82
C ASN A 275 -2.42 -11.48 -1.12
N LEU A 276 -3.18 -10.83 -0.28
CA LEU A 276 -2.79 -9.66 0.50
C LEU A 276 -3.13 -9.84 1.98
N PHE A 277 -2.51 -9.02 2.83
CA PHE A 277 -2.88 -8.90 4.22
C PHE A 277 -2.95 -7.44 4.67
N ARG A 278 -3.64 -7.21 5.79
CA ARG A 278 -3.80 -5.93 6.48
C ARG A 278 -3.77 -6.13 7.98
N TYR A 279 -3.41 -5.07 8.71
CA TYR A 279 -3.13 -5.20 10.15
C TYR A 279 -3.34 -3.89 10.91
N GLN A 280 -3.57 -4.04 12.22
CA GLN A 280 -3.44 -2.96 13.20
C GLN A 280 -2.50 -3.45 14.30
N LEU A 281 -1.57 -2.58 14.66
CA LEU A 281 -0.61 -2.79 15.73
C LEU A 281 -0.73 -1.66 16.76
N THR A 282 -0.57 -1.98 18.05
CA THR A 282 -0.49 -0.99 19.12
C THR A 282 0.90 -1.02 19.76
N LYS A 283 1.56 0.13 19.82
CA LYS A 283 2.82 0.27 20.56
C LYS A 283 2.54 0.14 22.05
N ARG A 284 3.27 -0.75 22.71
CA ARG A 284 3.19 -0.90 24.17
C ARG A 284 3.67 0.36 24.89
N ASN A 285 3.09 0.62 26.07
CA ASN A 285 3.47 1.73 26.93
C ASN A 285 4.84 1.54 27.57
#